data_a0fcb09ec404d4b74ca626fa9b9cf4eb
#
_entry.id   a0fcb09ec404d4b74ca626fa9b9cf4eb
#
_cell.length_a   1.000
_cell.length_b   1.000
_cell.length_c   1.000
_cell.angle_alpha   90.00
_cell.angle_beta   90.00
_cell.angle_gamma   90.00
#
_symmetry.space_group_name_H-M   'P 1'
#
loop_
_entity.id
_entity.type
_entity.pdbx_description
1 polymer ?
#
loop_
_entity_poly.entity_id
_entity_poly.type
_entity_poly.pdbx_seq_one_letter_code
_entity_poly.pdbx_strand_id
1 'polypeptide(L)' 'MSPRLLFEEELEELKRSVSDMGEQIEKVYDRLFEVLKERDREALEAIVTNDRVINDMQRSI' A
#
# COMPACT_ATOMS: atom_id res chain seq x y z
N MET A 1 -25.76 -3.35 -37.22
CA MET A 1 -25.53 -2.71 -35.92
C MET A 1 -25.82 -1.22 -36.03
N SER A 2 -26.62 -0.67 -35.11
CA SER A 2 -26.85 0.78 -35.16
C SER A 2 -25.64 1.51 -34.56
N PRO A 3 -25.26 2.68 -35.10
CA PRO A 3 -24.15 3.47 -34.50
C PRO A 3 -24.34 3.83 -33.06
N ARG A 4 -25.57 3.97 -32.61
CA ARG A 4 -25.93 4.26 -31.22
C ARG A 4 -25.59 3.09 -30.30
N LEU A 5 -25.85 1.86 -30.71
CA LEU A 5 -25.52 0.67 -29.96
C LEU A 5 -24.01 0.50 -29.82
N LEU A 6 -23.27 0.72 -30.90
CA LEU A 6 -21.81 0.68 -30.89
C LEU A 6 -21.23 1.72 -29.92
N PHE A 7 -21.78 2.92 -29.92
CA PHE A 7 -21.36 3.98 -28.99
C PHE A 7 -21.61 3.58 -27.53
N GLU A 8 -22.75 2.99 -27.23
CA GLU A 8 -23.09 2.52 -25.89
C GLU A 8 -22.16 1.40 -25.41
N GLU A 9 -21.80 0.48 -26.30
CA GLU A 9 -20.85 -0.59 -26.01
C GLU A 9 -19.45 -0.05 -25.72
N GLU A 10 -18.98 0.89 -26.51
CA GLU A 10 -17.68 1.56 -26.30
C GLU A 10 -17.65 2.33 -24.99
N LEU A 11 -18.74 2.98 -24.64
CA LEU A 11 -18.87 3.70 -23.38
C LEU A 11 -18.80 2.76 -22.19
N GLU A 12 -19.46 1.60 -22.26
CA GLU A 12 -19.42 0.58 -21.21
C GLU A 12 -18.01 -0.01 -21.05
N GLU A 13 -17.30 -0.24 -22.15
CA GLU A 13 -15.91 -0.70 -22.12
C GLU A 13 -15.00 0.35 -21.45
N LEU A 14 -15.20 1.61 -21.78
CA LEU A 14 -14.44 2.69 -21.16
C LEU A 14 -14.68 2.77 -19.65
N LYS A 15 -15.93 2.67 -19.22
CA LYS A 15 -16.29 2.65 -17.82
C LYS A 15 -15.59 1.50 -17.07
N ARG A 16 -15.58 0.31 -17.65
CA ARG A 16 -14.89 -0.85 -17.07
C ARG A 16 -13.38 -0.62 -16.97
N SER A 17 -12.78 -0.08 -18.00
CA SER A 17 -11.33 0.22 -18.01
C SER A 17 -10.96 1.21 -16.91
N VAL A 18 -11.76 2.25 -16.73
CA VAL A 18 -11.54 3.26 -15.68
C VAL A 18 -11.71 2.64 -14.30
N SER A 19 -12.75 1.80 -14.13
CA SER A 19 -12.99 1.09 -12.88
C SER A 19 -11.84 0.14 -12.53
N ASP A 20 -11.35 -0.63 -13.50
CA ASP A 20 -10.22 -1.54 -13.31
C ASP A 20 -8.94 -0.80 -12.93
N MET A 21 -8.68 0.34 -13.56
CA MET A 21 -7.55 1.19 -13.20
C MET A 21 -7.67 1.72 -11.76
N GLY A 22 -8.87 2.12 -11.36
CA GLY A 22 -9.15 2.54 -9.99
C GLY A 22 -8.84 1.45 -8.98
N GLU A 23 -9.27 0.22 -9.25
CA GLU A 23 -8.98 -0.93 -8.39
C GLU A 23 -7.48 -1.22 -8.29
N GLN A 24 -6.76 -1.13 -9.40
CA GLN A 24 -5.30 -1.32 -9.40
C GLN A 24 -4.58 -0.25 -8.59
N ILE A 25 -5.02 0.99 -8.68
CA ILE A 25 -4.47 2.10 -7.90
C ILE A 25 -4.71 1.85 -6.41
N GLU A 26 -5.90 1.44 -6.02
CA GLU A 26 -6.22 1.11 -4.63
C GLU A 26 -5.31 0.01 -4.08
N LYS A 27 -5.06 -1.04 -4.86
CA LYS A 27 -4.15 -2.13 -4.47
C LYS A 27 -2.72 -1.64 -4.28
N VAL A 28 -2.25 -0.74 -5.12
CA VAL A 28 -0.92 -0.13 -4.99
C VAL A 28 -0.83 0.68 -3.70
N TYR A 29 -1.84 1.48 -3.39
CA TYR A 29 -1.86 2.26 -2.14
C TYR A 29 -1.93 1.36 -0.91
N ASP A 30 -2.76 0.33 -0.92
CA ASP A 30 -2.86 -0.62 0.20
C ASP A 30 -1.51 -1.28 0.48
N ARG A 31 -0.83 -1.71 -0.57
CA ARG A 31 0.50 -2.30 -0.44
C ARG A 31 1.53 -1.31 0.09
N LEU A 32 1.48 -0.07 -0.39
CA LEU A 32 2.36 0.99 0.08
C LEU A 32 2.16 1.25 1.58
N PHE A 33 0.92 1.32 2.03
CA PHE A 33 0.60 1.49 3.45
C PHE A 33 1.08 0.32 4.29
N GLU A 34 0.95 -0.91 3.82
CA GLU A 34 1.47 -2.09 4.50
C GLU A 34 3.00 -2.02 4.65
N VAL A 35 3.70 -1.64 3.59
CA VAL A 35 5.16 -1.49 3.61
C VAL A 35 5.59 -0.39 4.58
N LEU A 36 4.89 0.74 4.61
CA LEU A 36 5.18 1.83 5.53
C LEU A 36 4.95 1.43 6.98
N LYS A 37 3.87 0.72 7.28
CA LYS A 37 3.59 0.21 8.63
C LYS A 37 4.65 -0.78 9.10
N GLU A 38 5.08 -1.67 8.23
CA GLU A 38 6.13 -2.64 8.55
C GLU A 38 7.46 -1.94 8.82
N ARG A 39 7.79 -0.93 8.04
CA ARG A 39 8.99 -0.12 8.22
C ARG A 39 9.00 0.62 9.54
N ASP A 40 7.87 1.22 9.92
CA ASP A 40 7.72 1.90 11.21
C ASP A 40 7.86 0.93 12.37
N ARG A 41 7.29 -0.26 12.26
CA ARG A 41 7.41 -1.30 13.27
C ARG A 41 8.85 -1.76 13.43
N GLU A 42 9.55 -2.03 12.34
CA GLU A 42 10.97 -2.42 12.35
C GLU A 42 11.85 -1.33 12.96
N ALA A 43 11.60 -0.07 12.61
CA ALA A 43 12.33 1.06 13.19
C ALA A 43 12.10 1.16 14.69
N LEU A 44 10.88 0.99 15.16
CA LEU A 44 10.54 1.00 16.58
C LEU A 44 11.21 -0.16 17.33
N GLU A 45 11.17 -1.36 16.77
CA GLU A 45 11.83 -2.54 17.34
C GLU A 45 13.34 -2.33 17.45
N ALA A 46 13.97 -1.72 16.44
CA ALA A 46 15.39 -1.41 16.46
C ALA A 46 15.74 -0.42 17.58
N ILE A 47 14.91 0.60 17.80
CA ILE A 47 15.08 1.57 18.89
C ILE A 47 14.98 0.89 20.24
N VAL A 48 13.98 0.04 20.45
CA VAL A 48 13.77 -0.69 21.70
C VAL A 48 14.94 -1.63 21.97
N THR A 49 15.41 -2.35 20.97
CA THR A 49 16.55 -3.26 21.08
C THR A 49 17.83 -2.52 21.46
N ASN A 50 18.08 -1.38 20.84
CA ASN A 50 19.23 -0.53 21.12
C ASN A 50 19.19 -0.02 22.57
N ASP A 51 18.03 0.39 23.05
CA ASP A 51 17.81 0.82 24.42
C ASP A 51 18.15 -0.29 25.44
N ARG A 52 17.74 -1.53 25.16
CA ARG A 52 18.06 -2.69 26.01
C ARG A 52 19.57 -2.94 26.08
N VAL A 53 20.25 -2.85 24.97
CA VAL A 53 21.70 -3.02 24.91
C VAL A 53 22.41 -1.97 25.77
N ILE A 54 22.00 -0.70 25.67
CA ILE A 54 22.55 0.39 26.47
C ILE A 54 22.29 0.16 27.96
N ASN A 55 21.09 -0.23 28.34
CA ASN A 55 20.73 -0.52 29.72
C ASN A 55 21.54 -1.68 30.29
N ASP A 56 21.75 -2.76 29.51
CA ASP A 56 22.55 -3.91 29.93
C ASP A 56 24.03 -3.52 30.16
N MET A 57 24.58 -2.67 29.28
CA MET A 57 25.91 -2.11 29.43
C MET A 57 26.05 -1.30 30.74
N GLN A 58 25.08 -0.47 31.04
CA GLN A 58 25.06 0.32 32.26
C GLN A 58 24.98 -0.54 33.53
N ARG A 59 24.24 -1.66 33.51
CA ARG A 59 24.13 -2.59 34.61
C ARG A 59 25.40 -3.37 34.88
N SER A 60 26.20 -3.63 33.86
CA SER A 60 27.44 -4.38 34.04
C SER A 60 28.60 -3.56 34.61
N ILE A 61 28.43 -2.27 34.65
CA ILE A 61 29.41 -1.36 35.27
C ILE A 61 29.06 -1.16 36.74
#